data_d5094f15af894e7de64ad70998b37d49
#
_entry.id   d5094f15af894e7de64ad70998b37d49
#
_cell.length_a   1.000
_cell.length_b   1.000
_cell.length_c   1.000
_cell.angle_alpha   90.00
_cell.angle_beta   90.00
_cell.angle_gamma   90.00
#
_symmetry.space_group_name_H-M   'P 1'
#
loop_
_entity.id
_entity.type
_entity.pdbx_description
1 polymer ?
#
loop_
_entity_poly.entity_id
_entity_poly.type
_entity_poly.pdbx_seq_one_letter_code
_entity_poly.pdbx_strand_id
1 'polypeptide(L)'
;MFLKKDEFTHNGATVPITELSALQRITYLEYLAAEEKALSAISADVDDQKMSAGLVSMSIRAGARLIALSLWHNDPKGPSEEELHQQVMSTWPPEAIGKAEMQIKLLSGMLAPVAEEEQSTDEDIDTTVLGDEPVTAEKP
;
A
#
# COMPACT_ATOMS: atom_id res chain seq x y z
N MET A 1 -16.78 -17.42 -4.71
CA MET A 1 -15.50 -16.99 -4.17
C MET A 1 -15.71 -15.94 -3.08
N PHE A 2 -14.95 -16.03 -2.02
CA PHE A 2 -15.13 -15.11 -0.88
C PHE A 2 -14.31 -13.83 -0.96
N LEU A 3 -13.31 -13.75 -1.83
CA LEU A 3 -12.45 -12.60 -1.89
C LEU A 3 -13.17 -11.41 -2.54
N LYS A 4 -13.02 -10.23 -1.92
CA LYS A 4 -13.62 -9.02 -2.45
C LYS A 4 -12.89 -8.57 -3.71
N LYS A 5 -13.64 -8.01 -4.64
CA LYS A 5 -13.08 -7.49 -5.90
C LYS A 5 -13.40 -6.02 -6.04
N ASP A 6 -12.56 -5.31 -6.78
CA ASP A 6 -12.76 -3.91 -7.08
C ASP A 6 -12.06 -3.62 -8.40
N GLU A 7 -12.09 -2.38 -8.82
CA GLU A 7 -11.43 -1.96 -10.06
C GLU A 7 -10.48 -0.82 -9.75
N PHE A 8 -9.30 -0.87 -10.35
CA PHE A 8 -8.32 0.20 -10.24
C PHE A 8 -8.21 0.91 -11.58
N THR A 9 -8.35 2.23 -11.56
CA THR A 9 -8.28 3.05 -12.78
C THR A 9 -7.16 4.06 -12.64
N HIS A 10 -6.35 4.19 -13.69
CA HIS A 10 -5.28 5.17 -13.74
C HIS A 10 -5.07 5.57 -15.19
N ASN A 11 -5.06 6.87 -15.45
CA ASN A 11 -4.86 7.42 -16.81
C ASN A 11 -5.79 6.78 -17.85
N GLY A 12 -7.04 6.55 -17.46
CA GLY A 12 -8.04 6.01 -18.38
C GLY A 12 -8.02 4.51 -18.56
N ALA A 13 -7.06 3.81 -17.97
CA ALA A 13 -7.02 2.34 -18.03
C ALA A 13 -7.52 1.76 -16.74
N THR A 14 -8.32 0.70 -16.82
CA THR A 14 -8.93 0.06 -15.66
C THR A 14 -8.54 -1.42 -15.62
N VAL A 15 -8.16 -1.90 -14.45
CA VAL A 15 -7.88 -3.31 -14.25
C VAL A 15 -8.63 -3.82 -13.02
N PRO A 16 -9.09 -5.07 -13.04
CA PRO A 16 -9.72 -5.66 -11.85
C PRO A 16 -8.65 -5.97 -10.82
N ILE A 17 -8.98 -5.72 -9.55
CA ILE A 17 -8.10 -6.08 -8.45
C ILE A 17 -8.93 -6.88 -7.44
N THR A 18 -8.23 -7.67 -6.62
CA THR A 18 -8.86 -8.56 -5.64
C THR A 18 -8.12 -8.41 -4.32
N GLU A 19 -8.85 -8.54 -3.21
CA GLU A 19 -8.16 -8.58 -1.91
C GLU A 19 -7.27 -9.81 -1.86
N LEU A 20 -6.23 -9.77 -1.04
CA LEU A 20 -5.31 -10.90 -0.92
C LEU A 20 -5.97 -12.05 -0.18
N SER A 21 -5.71 -13.28 -0.64
CA SER A 21 -6.08 -14.45 0.13
C SER A 21 -5.21 -14.54 1.37
N ALA A 22 -5.58 -15.45 2.30
CA ALA A 22 -4.80 -15.63 3.51
C ALA A 22 -3.37 -16.03 3.21
N LEU A 23 -3.18 -16.95 2.27
CA LEU A 23 -1.84 -17.39 1.90
C LEU A 23 -1.05 -16.26 1.27
N GLN A 24 -1.69 -15.47 0.40
CA GLN A 24 -1.02 -14.34 -0.24
C GLN A 24 -0.62 -13.28 0.77
N ARG A 25 -1.44 -13.07 1.79
CA ARG A 25 -1.07 -12.10 2.85
C ARG A 25 0.19 -12.55 3.57
N ILE A 26 0.27 -13.85 3.89
CA ILE A 26 1.47 -14.39 4.54
C ILE A 26 2.68 -14.24 3.62
N THR A 27 2.52 -14.60 2.36
CA THR A 27 3.60 -14.49 1.37
C THR A 27 4.09 -13.05 1.25
N TYR A 28 3.16 -12.10 1.24
CA TYR A 28 3.51 -10.69 1.14
C TYR A 28 4.31 -10.22 2.36
N LEU A 29 3.87 -10.63 3.56
CA LEU A 29 4.58 -10.24 4.78
C LEU A 29 5.97 -10.83 4.83
N GLU A 30 6.13 -12.07 4.36
CA GLU A 30 7.45 -12.69 4.27
C GLU A 30 8.34 -11.94 3.28
N TYR A 31 7.75 -11.51 2.17
CA TYR A 31 8.49 -10.72 1.19
C TYR A 31 8.98 -9.40 1.79
N LEU A 32 8.11 -8.71 2.54
CA LEU A 32 8.49 -7.46 3.19
C LEU A 32 9.62 -7.68 4.20
N ALA A 33 9.53 -8.74 4.98
CA ALA A 33 10.57 -9.04 5.97
C ALA A 33 11.92 -9.29 5.30
N ALA A 34 11.91 -9.99 4.16
CA ALA A 34 13.14 -10.24 3.42
C ALA A 34 13.73 -8.95 2.85
N GLU A 35 12.87 -8.04 2.35
CA GLU A 35 13.33 -6.76 1.81
C GLU A 35 13.91 -5.89 2.92
N GLU A 36 13.28 -5.86 4.08
CA GLU A 36 13.76 -5.08 5.21
C GLU A 36 15.11 -5.61 5.72
N LYS A 37 15.25 -6.92 5.74
CA LYS A 37 16.50 -7.53 6.17
C LYS A 37 17.63 -7.20 5.20
N ALA A 38 17.35 -7.25 3.90
CA ALA A 38 18.35 -6.91 2.90
C ALA A 38 18.77 -5.45 3.02
N LEU A 39 17.81 -4.55 3.27
CA LEU A 39 18.12 -3.13 3.43
C LEU A 39 18.97 -2.91 4.68
N SER A 40 18.63 -3.57 5.78
CA SER A 40 19.41 -3.46 7.04
C SER A 40 20.85 -3.95 6.87
N ALA A 41 21.06 -4.98 6.06
CA ALA A 41 22.37 -5.56 5.87
C ALA A 41 23.33 -4.57 5.20
N ILE A 42 22.83 -3.62 4.43
CA ILE A 42 23.67 -2.66 3.72
C ILE A 42 23.74 -1.31 4.40
N SER A 43 22.91 -1.06 5.42
CA SER A 43 22.75 0.28 5.98
C SER A 43 23.99 0.80 6.70
N ALA A 44 24.83 -0.08 7.21
CA ALA A 44 26.01 0.33 7.97
C ALA A 44 27.08 0.98 7.09
N ASP A 45 27.09 0.65 5.80
CA ASP A 45 28.16 1.04 4.90
C ASP A 45 27.73 2.05 3.84
N VAL A 46 26.53 2.63 3.93
CA VAL A 46 26.05 3.55 2.91
C VAL A 46 25.70 4.90 3.53
N ASP A 47 25.77 5.94 2.71
CA ASP A 47 25.42 7.27 3.15
C ASP A 47 23.90 7.45 3.11
N ASP A 48 23.43 8.61 3.58
CA ASP A 48 21.99 8.89 3.66
C ASP A 48 21.32 8.87 2.29
N GLN A 49 22.01 9.30 1.26
CA GLN A 49 21.45 9.34 -0.07
C GLN A 49 21.20 7.94 -0.61
N LYS A 50 22.15 7.03 -0.40
CA LYS A 50 22.00 5.64 -0.83
C LYS A 50 20.93 4.94 0.00
N MET A 51 20.83 5.26 1.28
CA MET A 51 19.78 4.69 2.11
C MET A 51 18.41 5.14 1.64
N SER A 52 18.25 6.43 1.30
CA SER A 52 17.00 6.94 0.78
C SER A 52 16.61 6.25 -0.53
N ALA A 53 17.59 6.06 -1.43
CA ALA A 53 17.34 5.37 -2.68
C ALA A 53 16.93 3.92 -2.44
N GLY A 54 17.55 3.27 -1.46
CA GLY A 54 17.18 1.90 -1.08
C GLY A 54 15.77 1.79 -0.57
N LEU A 55 15.35 2.76 0.26
CA LEU A 55 13.99 2.78 0.78
C LEU A 55 12.95 3.00 -0.33
N VAL A 56 13.22 3.90 -1.26
CA VAL A 56 12.33 4.14 -2.39
C VAL A 56 12.22 2.88 -3.25
N SER A 57 13.37 2.24 -3.55
CA SER A 57 13.37 1.02 -4.34
C SER A 57 12.58 -0.09 -3.66
N MET A 58 12.79 -0.26 -2.35
CA MET A 58 12.06 -1.26 -1.58
C MET A 58 10.56 -1.00 -1.62
N SER A 59 10.15 0.25 -1.47
CA SER A 59 8.75 0.63 -1.49
C SER A 59 8.10 0.28 -2.82
N ILE A 60 8.79 0.58 -3.93
CA ILE A 60 8.28 0.28 -5.26
C ILE A 60 8.15 -1.22 -5.46
N ARG A 61 9.19 -1.99 -5.10
CA ARG A 61 9.15 -3.44 -5.25
C ARG A 61 8.06 -4.07 -4.42
N ALA A 62 7.88 -3.60 -3.19
CA ALA A 62 6.84 -4.13 -2.30
C ALA A 62 5.45 -3.83 -2.84
N GLY A 63 5.23 -2.59 -3.33
CA GLY A 63 3.96 -2.24 -3.94
C GLY A 63 3.65 -3.08 -5.16
N ALA A 64 4.66 -3.27 -6.01
CA ALA A 64 4.49 -4.09 -7.22
C ALA A 64 4.19 -5.55 -6.88
N ARG A 65 4.81 -6.08 -5.81
CA ARG A 65 4.53 -7.45 -5.38
C ARG A 65 3.09 -7.60 -4.90
N LEU A 66 2.62 -6.64 -4.12
CA LEU A 66 1.24 -6.66 -3.65
C LEU A 66 0.25 -6.63 -4.81
N ILE A 67 0.53 -5.78 -5.80
CA ILE A 67 -0.32 -5.68 -6.97
C ILE A 67 -0.31 -7.00 -7.76
N ALA A 68 0.85 -7.60 -7.93
CA ALA A 68 0.97 -8.88 -8.64
C ALA A 68 0.13 -9.97 -7.97
N LEU A 69 0.17 -10.03 -6.65
CA LEU A 69 -0.62 -11.00 -5.90
C LEU A 69 -2.12 -10.80 -6.14
N SER A 70 -2.55 -9.54 -6.17
CA SER A 70 -3.94 -9.21 -6.44
C SER A 70 -4.34 -9.56 -7.88
N LEU A 71 -3.52 -9.18 -8.84
CA LEU A 71 -3.81 -9.39 -10.27
C LEU A 71 -3.84 -10.87 -10.64
N TRP A 72 -3.11 -11.71 -9.89
CA TRP A 72 -3.05 -13.15 -10.19
C TRP A 72 -4.44 -13.77 -10.26
N HIS A 73 -5.39 -13.26 -9.47
CA HIS A 73 -6.74 -13.82 -9.42
C HIS A 73 -7.53 -13.58 -10.70
N ASN A 74 -7.09 -12.67 -11.56
CA ASN A 74 -7.78 -12.41 -12.82
C ASN A 74 -7.61 -13.55 -13.81
N ASP A 75 -6.48 -14.27 -13.71
CA ASP A 75 -6.19 -15.38 -14.61
C ASP A 75 -5.21 -16.34 -13.93
N PRO A 76 -5.71 -17.21 -13.02
CA PRO A 76 -4.82 -18.09 -12.25
C PRO A 76 -4.05 -19.09 -13.11
N LYS A 77 -4.49 -19.31 -14.35
CA LYS A 77 -3.79 -20.21 -15.26
C LYS A 77 -2.85 -19.45 -16.18
N GLY A 78 -2.80 -18.14 -16.08
CA GLY A 78 -1.93 -17.32 -16.89
C GLY A 78 -0.58 -17.09 -16.22
N PRO A 79 -0.07 -15.84 -16.24
CA PRO A 79 1.23 -15.53 -15.65
C PRO A 79 1.27 -15.83 -14.16
N SER A 80 2.43 -16.26 -13.68
CA SER A 80 2.63 -16.49 -12.26
C SER A 80 2.69 -15.16 -11.52
N GLU A 81 2.59 -15.24 -10.18
CA GLU A 81 2.74 -14.03 -9.35
C GLU A 81 4.08 -13.36 -9.59
N GLU A 82 5.13 -14.14 -9.77
CA GLU A 82 6.46 -13.58 -10.03
C GLU A 82 6.51 -12.87 -11.40
N GLU A 83 5.90 -13.49 -12.41
CA GLU A 83 5.86 -12.87 -13.74
C GLU A 83 5.06 -11.58 -13.72
N LEU A 84 3.94 -11.56 -13.00
CA LEU A 84 3.14 -10.36 -12.86
C LEU A 84 3.90 -9.27 -12.11
N HIS A 85 4.70 -9.65 -11.12
CA HIS A 85 5.54 -8.70 -10.40
C HIS A 85 6.49 -8.00 -11.36
N GLN A 86 7.15 -8.77 -12.23
CA GLN A 86 8.06 -8.19 -13.21
C GLN A 86 7.32 -7.31 -14.22
N GLN A 87 6.13 -7.71 -14.64
CA GLN A 87 5.32 -6.91 -15.54
C GLN A 87 4.95 -5.56 -14.92
N VAL A 88 4.51 -5.57 -13.67
CA VAL A 88 4.15 -4.33 -12.97
C VAL A 88 5.37 -3.43 -12.85
N MET A 89 6.52 -4.01 -12.44
CA MET A 89 7.75 -3.24 -12.30
C MET A 89 8.17 -2.60 -13.62
N SER A 90 7.91 -3.27 -14.73
CA SER A 90 8.38 -2.84 -16.04
C SER A 90 7.43 -1.90 -16.77
N THR A 91 6.13 -1.96 -16.45
CA THR A 91 5.13 -1.26 -17.27
C THR A 91 4.28 -0.26 -16.50
N TRP A 92 4.27 -0.27 -15.18
CA TRP A 92 3.47 0.66 -14.38
C TRP A 92 4.34 1.80 -13.87
N PRO A 93 3.85 3.04 -13.92
CA PRO A 93 4.60 4.14 -13.31
C PRO A 93 4.50 4.07 -11.79
N PRO A 94 5.49 4.62 -11.06
CA PRO A 94 5.47 4.57 -9.60
C PRO A 94 4.20 5.13 -8.96
N GLU A 95 3.62 6.16 -9.56
CA GLU A 95 2.39 6.75 -9.04
C GLU A 95 1.24 5.74 -9.07
N ALA A 96 1.11 5.00 -10.17
CA ALA A 96 0.06 3.98 -10.28
C ALA A 96 0.30 2.86 -9.29
N ILE A 97 1.54 2.46 -9.09
CA ILE A 97 1.89 1.42 -8.12
C ILE A 97 1.46 1.86 -6.72
N GLY A 98 1.79 3.09 -6.32
CA GLY A 98 1.43 3.58 -5.01
C GLY A 98 -0.08 3.64 -4.78
N LYS A 99 -0.82 4.11 -5.78
CA LYS A 99 -2.28 4.22 -5.65
C LYS A 99 -2.95 2.86 -5.61
N ALA A 100 -2.52 1.93 -6.46
CA ALA A 100 -3.09 0.58 -6.48
C ALA A 100 -2.75 -0.16 -5.19
N GLU A 101 -1.52 0.00 -4.70
CA GLU A 101 -1.12 -0.61 -3.44
C GLU A 101 -2.05 -0.17 -2.30
N MET A 102 -2.31 1.13 -2.21
CA MET A 102 -3.20 1.66 -1.19
C MET A 102 -4.60 1.06 -1.31
N GLN A 103 -5.13 1.01 -2.53
CA GLN A 103 -6.47 0.50 -2.74
C GLN A 103 -6.57 -0.99 -2.38
N ILE A 104 -5.57 -1.78 -2.74
CA ILE A 104 -5.56 -3.21 -2.42
C ILE A 104 -5.43 -3.41 -0.91
N LYS A 105 -4.63 -2.60 -0.24
CA LYS A 105 -4.49 -2.70 1.22
C LYS A 105 -5.81 -2.37 1.92
N LEU A 106 -6.51 -1.35 1.45
CA LEU A 106 -7.83 -1.03 2.01
C LEU A 106 -8.81 -2.16 1.78
N LEU A 107 -8.83 -2.69 0.55
CA LEU A 107 -9.72 -3.80 0.19
C LEU A 107 -9.43 -5.03 1.03
N SER A 108 -8.16 -5.27 1.34
CA SER A 108 -7.71 -6.44 2.10
C SER A 108 -7.75 -6.25 3.62
N GLY A 109 -8.17 -5.08 4.09
CA GLY A 109 -8.22 -4.79 5.51
C GLY A 109 -6.85 -4.69 6.14
N MET A 110 -5.85 -4.25 5.39
CA MET A 110 -4.47 -4.21 5.87
C MET A 110 -4.05 -2.84 6.38
N LEU A 111 -4.90 -1.83 6.23
CA LEU A 111 -4.59 -0.49 6.74
C LEU A 111 -5.37 -0.23 8.01
N ALA A 112 -4.73 0.46 8.95
CA ALA A 112 -5.39 0.81 10.18
C ALA A 112 -6.54 1.77 9.89
N PRO A 113 -7.70 1.55 10.49
CA PRO A 113 -8.84 2.41 10.25
C PRO A 113 -8.59 3.84 10.64
N VAL A 114 -7.71 4.06 11.54
CA VAL A 114 -7.46 5.34 12.01
C VAL A 114 -6.89 6.19 11.03
N ALA A 115 -6.35 5.54 10.16
CA ALA A 115 -5.83 6.37 9.20
C ALA A 115 -6.86 7.28 8.85
N GLU A 116 -7.76 6.90 9.41
CA GLU A 116 -8.68 7.63 9.39
C GLU A 116 -8.75 8.42 10.40
N GLU A 117 -8.15 8.58 11.10
CA GLU A 117 -8.22 9.38 11.89
C GLU A 117 -7.47 10.28 11.89
N GLU A 118 -7.20 10.51 11.33
CA GLU A 118 -6.76 11.27 11.30
C GLU A 118 -7.17 11.96 10.89
N GLN A 119 -7.73 11.87 10.81
CA GLN A 119 -8.25 12.46 10.88
C GLN A 119 -8.64 12.82 11.22
N SER A 120 -8.89 12.77 11.44
CA SER A 120 -9.41 13.32 12.18
C SER A 120 -9.27 13.83 12.65
N THR A 121 -9.37 13.90 12.59
CA THR A 121 -9.59 14.71 13.23
C THR A 121 -9.57 15.18 13.42
N ASP A 122 -9.74 15.45 13.20
CA ASP A 122 -10.06 16.29 13.63
C ASP A 122 -10.35 16.43 13.82
N GLU A 123 -10.48 16.54 13.53
CA GLU A 123 -10.97 17.19 14.02
C GLU A 123 -11.09 17.17 14.49
N ASP A 124 -11.20 17.30 14.37
CA ASP A 124 -11.52 17.82 15.07
C ASP A 124 -11.41 17.90 15.55
N ILE A 125 -11.55 18.05 15.46
CA ILE A 125 -11.71 18.67 16.04
C ILE A 125 -11.78 18.90 16.31
N ASP A 126 -11.85 19.11 16.19
CA ASP A 126 -12.14 19.78 16.67
C ASP A 126 -12.22 19.80 16.96
N THR A 127 -12.29 19.92 16.70
CA THR A 127 -12.60 20.50 17.17
C THR A 127 -12.55 20.44 17.59
N THR A 128 -12.65 20.61 17.31
CA THR A 128 -12.90 21.07 17.85
C THR A 128 -12.68 21.02 18.21
N VAL A 129 -12.77 21.10 17.95
CA VAL A 129 -12.96 21.55 18.46
C VAL A 129 -12.79 21.58 18.68
N LEU A 130 -12.84 21.82 18.48
CA LEU A 130 -13.03 22.34 18.92
C LEU A 130 -12.99 22.42 19.26
N GLY A 131 -12.99 22.68 19.04
CA GLY A 131 -13.35 23.36 19.43
C GLY A 131 -13.29 23.38 19.85
N ASP A 132 -13.32 23.58 19.51
CA ASP A 132 -13.60 24.20 20.02
C ASP A 132 -13.61 24.28 20.58
N GLU A 133 -13.65 24.22 20.26
CA GLU A 133 -13.96 25.00 20.82
C GLU A 133 -14.04 25.14 21.33
N PRO A 134 -14.14 25.50 21.25
CA PRO A 134 -14.34 26.14 21.79
C PRO A 134 -14.31 26.23 22.36
N VAL A 135 -14.39 26.43 22.25
CA VAL A 135 -14.72 26.97 22.92
C VAL A 135 -14.67 27.18 23.41
N THR A 136 -14.74 27.30 23.23
CA THR A 136 -15.01 27.86 23.83
C THR A 136 -15.05 28.29 24.35
N ALA A 137 -15.24 28.35 24.08
CA ALA A 137 -15.53 29.03 24.65
C ALA A 137 -15.77 29.33 25.10
N GLU A 138 -15.74 29.29 24.83
CA GLU A 138 -16.10 29.88 25.38
C GLU A 138 -16.47 30.00 25.92
N LYS A 139 -16.64 30.17 25.82
CA LYS A 139 -17.15 30.62 26.50
C LYS A 139 -17.41 31.02 26.99
N PRO A 140 -18.03 31.51 27.20
CA PRO A 140 -18.26 32.15 27.77
C PRO A 140 -18.23 32.43 28.28
#